data_110fdae1e8d4482405acb971f75e2d79
#
_entry.id   110fdae1e8d4482405acb971f75e2d79
#
_cell.length_a   1.000
_cell.length_b   1.000
_cell.length_c   1.000
_cell.angle_alpha   90.00
_cell.angle_beta   90.00
_cell.angle_gamma   90.00
#
_symmetry.space_group_name_H-M   'P 1'
#
loop_
_entity.id
_entity.type
_entity.pdbx_description
1 polymer ?
#
loop_
_entity_poly.entity_id
_entity_poly.type
_entity_poly.pdbx_seq_one_letter_code
_entity_poly.pdbx_strand_id
1 'polypeptide(L)'
;MLAYTPLVTDAIDALLASATGFEWDAGNAPKVRARHQVEPGECEQAFFVEPFIVVADAKHSQREMRWYALGRTFANRYLYLVFTMRGSLIRVIGARTMNRKERRVYAQIQARNQTDPDV
;
A
#
# COMPACT_ATOMS: atom_id res chain seq x y z
N MET A 1 4.10 3.22 -13.55
CA MET A 1 3.75 4.34 -12.63
C MET A 1 2.77 3.84 -11.59
N LEU A 2 3.01 4.18 -10.34
CA LEU A 2 2.13 3.74 -9.24
C LEU A 2 0.88 4.62 -9.16
N ALA A 3 -0.27 3.98 -8.90
CA ALA A 3 -1.52 4.68 -8.65
C ALA A 3 -1.54 5.11 -7.18
N TYR A 4 -1.23 6.37 -6.94
CA TYR A 4 -1.05 6.87 -5.60
C TYR A 4 -1.91 8.11 -5.37
N THR A 5 -2.71 8.07 -4.30
CA THR A 5 -3.54 9.20 -3.90
C THR A 5 -3.01 9.74 -2.58
N PRO A 6 -2.25 10.85 -2.60
CA PRO A 6 -1.69 11.38 -1.37
C PRO A 6 -2.75 12.04 -0.50
N LEU A 7 -2.77 11.71 0.79
CA LEU A 7 -3.56 12.41 1.79
C LEU A 7 -2.76 13.56 2.39
N VAL A 8 -1.46 13.34 2.52
CA VAL A 8 -0.52 14.30 3.08
C VAL A 8 0.70 14.31 2.20
N THR A 9 1.17 15.49 1.82
CA THR A 9 2.41 15.63 1.07
C THR A 9 3.58 15.39 2.01
N ASP A 10 4.37 14.35 1.73
CA ASP A 10 5.54 14.03 2.52
C ASP A 10 6.59 13.33 1.64
N ALA A 11 7.66 12.85 2.29
CA ALA A 11 8.77 12.24 1.58
C ALA A 11 8.38 10.95 0.84
N ILE A 12 7.28 10.29 1.23
CA ILE A 12 6.89 9.05 0.57
C ILE A 12 6.41 9.28 -0.86
N ASP A 13 5.88 10.44 -1.18
CA ASP A 13 5.46 10.76 -2.54
C ASP A 13 6.63 10.62 -3.51
N ALA A 14 7.77 11.22 -3.16
CA ALA A 14 8.96 11.17 -4.01
C ALA A 14 9.53 9.76 -4.07
N LEU A 15 9.53 9.04 -2.96
CA LEU A 15 10.06 7.67 -2.92
C LEU A 15 9.24 6.73 -3.79
N LEU A 16 7.92 6.80 -3.73
CA LEU A 16 7.06 5.95 -4.56
C LEU A 16 7.17 6.32 -6.04
N ALA A 17 7.28 7.61 -6.34
CA ALA A 17 7.41 8.07 -7.71
C ALA A 17 8.72 7.58 -8.35
N SER A 18 9.77 7.38 -7.55
CA SER A 18 11.07 6.93 -8.04
C SER A 18 11.29 5.42 -7.88
N ALA A 19 10.32 4.69 -7.36
CA ALA A 19 10.47 3.26 -7.14
C ALA A 19 10.60 2.51 -8.48
N THR A 20 11.55 1.57 -8.52
CA THR A 20 11.86 0.81 -9.73
C THR A 20 11.40 -0.64 -9.67
N GLY A 21 10.83 -1.07 -8.55
CA GLY A 21 10.35 -2.43 -8.40
C GLY A 21 10.09 -2.79 -6.95
N PHE A 22 9.95 -4.08 -6.73
CA PHE A 22 9.64 -4.65 -5.42
C PHE A 22 10.73 -5.63 -5.01
N GLU A 23 10.97 -5.70 -3.70
CA GLU A 23 11.94 -6.64 -3.14
C GLU A 23 11.21 -7.76 -2.40
N TRP A 24 11.35 -8.98 -2.91
CA TRP A 24 10.80 -10.18 -2.29
C TRP A 24 11.91 -11.18 -2.05
N ASP A 25 11.96 -11.74 -0.84
CA ASP A 25 12.91 -12.79 -0.49
C ASP A 25 12.32 -13.64 0.64
N ALA A 26 13.13 -14.54 1.18
CA ALA A 26 12.70 -15.44 2.25
C ALA A 26 12.30 -14.69 3.53
N GLY A 27 12.72 -13.44 3.68
CA GLY A 27 12.39 -12.63 4.84
C GLY A 27 10.99 -12.03 4.82
N ASN A 28 10.37 -11.92 3.65
CA ASN A 28 9.03 -11.31 3.57
C ASN A 28 8.00 -12.13 2.79
N ALA A 29 8.36 -12.73 1.66
CA ALA A 29 7.37 -13.41 0.82
C ALA A 29 6.61 -14.53 1.54
N PRO A 30 7.26 -15.44 2.28
CA PRO A 30 6.52 -16.49 2.98
C PRO A 30 5.59 -15.96 4.06
N LYS A 31 5.98 -14.89 4.75
CA LYS A 31 5.17 -14.30 5.82
C LYS A 31 3.89 -13.69 5.28
N VAL A 32 3.99 -12.98 4.17
CA VAL A 32 2.83 -12.37 3.53
C VAL A 32 1.85 -13.47 3.09
N ARG A 33 2.38 -14.54 2.49
CA ARG A 33 1.54 -15.63 1.98
C ARG A 33 0.92 -16.48 3.08
N ALA A 34 1.70 -16.81 4.12
CA ALA A 34 1.28 -17.79 5.11
C ALA A 34 0.23 -17.26 6.08
N ARG A 35 0.36 -16.01 6.50
CA ARG A 35 -0.43 -15.50 7.63
C ARG A 35 -1.86 -15.14 7.24
N HIS A 36 -2.06 -14.56 6.08
CA HIS A 36 -3.37 -14.06 5.65
C HIS A 36 -3.71 -14.45 4.22
N GLN A 37 -2.93 -15.36 3.65
CA GLN A 37 -3.16 -15.90 2.30
C GLN A 37 -3.21 -14.80 1.24
N VAL A 38 -2.32 -13.82 1.38
CA VAL A 38 -2.15 -12.77 0.37
C VAL A 38 -0.90 -13.09 -0.42
N GLU A 39 -1.03 -13.14 -1.75
CA GLU A 39 0.12 -13.43 -2.60
C GLU A 39 0.94 -12.16 -2.84
N PRO A 40 2.28 -12.29 -2.99
CA PRO A 40 3.13 -11.14 -3.33
C PRO A 40 2.63 -10.36 -4.54
N GLY A 41 2.17 -11.04 -5.57
CA GLY A 41 1.63 -10.38 -6.77
C GLY A 41 0.40 -9.53 -6.47
N GLU A 42 -0.42 -9.95 -5.51
CA GLU A 42 -1.58 -9.15 -5.09
C GLU A 42 -1.13 -7.86 -4.39
N CYS A 43 -0.10 -7.94 -3.57
CA CYS A 43 0.47 -6.75 -2.93
C CYS A 43 0.95 -5.76 -3.96
N GLU A 44 1.67 -6.24 -4.97
CA GLU A 44 2.17 -5.37 -6.05
C GLU A 44 1.04 -4.68 -6.78
N GLN A 45 -0.03 -5.40 -7.09
CA GLN A 45 -1.17 -4.84 -7.81
C GLN A 45 -1.77 -3.63 -7.08
N ALA A 46 -1.83 -3.69 -5.76
CA ALA A 46 -2.45 -2.62 -4.98
C ALA A 46 -1.77 -1.27 -5.20
N PHE A 47 -0.48 -1.27 -5.48
CA PHE A 47 0.27 -0.04 -5.73
C PHE A 47 -0.11 0.63 -7.06
N PHE A 48 -0.82 -0.09 -7.93
CA PHE A 48 -1.17 0.39 -9.28
C PHE A 48 -2.65 0.69 -9.46
N VAL A 49 -3.47 0.55 -8.41
CA VAL A 49 -4.91 0.76 -8.48
C VAL A 49 -5.29 1.94 -7.59
N GLU A 50 -5.89 2.98 -8.17
CA GLU A 50 -6.34 4.14 -7.40
C GLU A 50 -7.66 3.85 -6.68
N PRO A 51 -7.84 4.41 -5.47
CA PRO A 51 -6.85 5.14 -4.69
C PRO A 51 -5.90 4.20 -3.94
N PHE A 52 -4.67 4.65 -3.73
CA PHE A 52 -3.70 3.96 -2.88
C PHE A 52 -3.35 4.91 -1.75
N ILE A 53 -3.80 4.62 -0.54
CA ILE A 53 -3.78 5.54 0.59
C ILE A 53 -2.62 5.16 1.50
N VAL A 54 -1.66 6.06 1.67
CA VAL A 54 -0.43 5.78 2.43
C VAL A 54 -0.35 6.68 3.65
N VAL A 55 0.01 6.09 4.78
CA VAL A 55 0.19 6.80 6.04
C VAL A 55 1.50 6.35 6.66
N ALA A 56 2.27 7.29 7.17
CA ALA A 56 3.51 6.98 7.88
C ALA A 56 3.18 6.23 9.17
N ASP A 57 3.93 5.17 9.44
CA ASP A 57 3.81 4.39 10.66
C ASP A 57 4.89 4.84 11.64
N ALA A 58 4.65 5.96 12.31
CA ALA A 58 5.62 6.56 13.21
C ALA A 58 5.98 5.63 14.37
N LYS A 59 5.03 4.83 14.83
CA LYS A 59 5.23 3.95 15.97
C LYS A 59 6.25 2.83 15.68
N HIS A 60 6.32 2.36 14.44
CA HIS A 60 7.18 1.25 14.06
C HIS A 60 8.33 1.68 13.15
N SER A 61 8.69 2.97 13.16
CA SER A 61 9.73 3.51 12.28
C SER A 61 11.03 3.81 13.03
N GLN A 62 11.40 3.00 14.02
CA GLN A 62 12.57 3.26 14.86
C GLN A 62 13.89 2.97 14.14
N ARG A 63 13.96 1.90 13.36
CA ARG A 63 15.19 1.49 12.66
C ARG A 63 15.16 1.85 11.18
N GLU A 64 14.00 1.70 10.55
CA GLU A 64 13.77 2.10 9.18
C GLU A 64 12.36 2.67 9.09
N MET A 65 12.17 3.60 8.19
CA MET A 65 10.85 4.19 7.99
C MET A 65 9.89 3.14 7.47
N ARG A 66 8.71 3.09 8.08
CA ARG A 66 7.63 2.21 7.66
C ARG A 66 6.38 3.01 7.35
N TRP A 67 5.64 2.50 6.41
CA TRP A 67 4.35 3.05 6.03
C TRP A 67 3.34 1.93 6.00
N TYR A 68 2.09 2.25 6.29
CA TYR A 68 1.01 1.35 5.98
C TYR A 68 0.12 1.97 4.93
N ALA A 69 -0.59 1.11 4.20
CA ALA A 69 -1.39 1.55 3.07
C ALA A 69 -2.68 0.76 2.98
N LEU A 70 -3.69 1.41 2.44
CA LEU A 70 -4.93 0.77 2.04
C LEU A 70 -5.00 0.82 0.52
N GLY A 71 -5.23 -0.34 -0.09
CA GLY A 71 -5.33 -0.46 -1.53
C GLY A 71 -6.17 -1.65 -1.92
N ARG A 72 -6.27 -1.91 -3.22
CA ARG A 72 -7.03 -3.06 -3.72
C ARG A 72 -6.35 -3.67 -4.92
N THR A 73 -6.57 -4.96 -5.09
CA THR A 73 -6.04 -5.70 -6.23
C THR A 73 -6.88 -5.41 -7.47
N PHE A 74 -6.42 -5.89 -8.63
CA PHE A 74 -7.20 -5.80 -9.87
C PHE A 74 -8.55 -6.51 -9.75
N ALA A 75 -8.62 -7.54 -8.90
CA ALA A 75 -9.86 -8.27 -8.65
C ALA A 75 -10.68 -7.69 -7.48
N ASN A 76 -10.34 -6.49 -7.03
CA ASN A 76 -11.04 -5.79 -5.93
C ASN A 76 -10.96 -6.51 -4.58
N ARG A 77 -9.83 -7.16 -4.31
CA ARG A 77 -9.53 -7.63 -2.98
C ARG A 77 -8.91 -6.47 -2.20
N TYR A 78 -9.55 -6.06 -1.11
CA TYR A 78 -9.15 -4.87 -0.34
C TYR A 78 -8.09 -5.25 0.66
N LEU A 79 -6.92 -4.62 0.56
CA LEU A 79 -5.74 -4.99 1.33
C LEU A 79 -5.25 -3.86 2.23
N TYR A 80 -4.76 -4.25 3.41
CA TYR A 80 -3.96 -3.43 4.30
C TYR A 80 -2.52 -3.93 4.17
N LEU A 81 -1.62 -3.02 3.84
CA LEU A 81 -0.20 -3.33 3.60
C LEU A 81 0.69 -2.57 4.54
N VAL A 82 1.78 -3.20 4.96
CA VAL A 82 2.88 -2.52 5.65
C VAL A 82 4.10 -2.67 4.78
N PHE A 83 4.79 -1.58 4.50
CA PHE A 83 5.96 -1.63 3.64
C PHE A 83 7.02 -0.62 4.07
N THR A 84 8.24 -0.84 3.57
CA THR A 84 9.36 0.07 3.70
C THR A 84 10.02 0.23 2.32
N MET A 85 10.92 1.19 2.22
CA MET A 85 11.72 1.36 1.02
C MET A 85 13.15 0.92 1.31
N ARG A 86 13.73 0.17 0.37
CA ARG A 86 15.16 -0.18 0.40
C ARG A 86 15.78 0.28 -0.90
N GLY A 87 16.46 1.43 -0.84
CA GLY A 87 16.90 2.10 -2.05
C GLY A 87 15.68 2.47 -2.88
N SER A 88 15.64 2.03 -4.14
CA SER A 88 14.52 2.27 -5.04
C SER A 88 13.50 1.15 -5.07
N LEU A 89 13.62 0.15 -4.16
CA LEU A 89 12.71 -0.99 -4.14
C LEU A 89 11.73 -0.88 -2.99
N ILE A 90 10.47 -1.22 -3.28
CA ILE A 90 9.42 -1.32 -2.27
C ILE A 90 9.49 -2.70 -1.65
N ARG A 91 9.62 -2.76 -0.34
CA ARG A 91 9.63 -4.02 0.39
C ARG A 91 8.38 -4.14 1.25
N VAL A 92 7.47 -5.00 0.86
CA VAL A 92 6.27 -5.27 1.64
C VAL A 92 6.66 -6.17 2.81
N ILE A 93 6.32 -5.75 4.02
CA ILE A 93 6.66 -6.45 5.25
C ILE A 93 5.49 -7.30 5.72
N GLY A 94 4.28 -6.82 5.51
CA GLY A 94 3.08 -7.53 5.91
C GLY A 94 1.89 -7.14 5.05
N ALA A 95 0.91 -8.03 4.99
CA ALA A 95 -0.31 -7.78 4.24
C ALA A 95 -1.45 -8.60 4.83
N ARG A 96 -2.64 -8.04 4.80
CA ARG A 96 -3.87 -8.74 5.16
C ARG A 96 -5.04 -8.06 4.46
N THR A 97 -6.18 -8.69 4.49
CA THR A 97 -7.39 -8.00 4.02
C THR A 97 -7.79 -6.91 5.00
N MET A 98 -8.43 -5.87 4.49
CA MET A 98 -8.90 -4.77 5.33
C MET A 98 -9.96 -5.25 6.32
N ASN A 99 -9.95 -4.67 7.52
CA ASN A 99 -11.06 -4.83 8.44
C ASN A 99 -12.22 -3.91 8.03
N ARG A 100 -13.33 -3.99 8.78
CA ARG A 100 -14.54 -3.23 8.45
C ARG A 100 -14.32 -1.72 8.48
N LYS A 101 -13.57 -1.24 9.48
CA LYS A 101 -13.29 0.19 9.62
C LYS A 101 -12.43 0.70 8.46
N GLU A 102 -11.40 -0.06 8.10
CA GLU A 102 -10.54 0.28 6.99
C GLU A 102 -11.29 0.30 5.67
N ARG A 103 -12.15 -0.67 5.46
CA ARG A 103 -12.98 -0.72 4.24
C ARG A 103 -13.91 0.49 4.15
N ARG A 104 -14.45 0.93 5.28
CA ARG A 104 -15.30 2.12 5.31
C ARG A 104 -14.55 3.37 4.94
N VAL A 105 -13.35 3.55 5.51
CA VAL A 105 -12.50 4.70 5.20
C VAL A 105 -12.11 4.68 3.72
N TYR A 106 -11.70 3.52 3.24
CA TYR A 106 -11.30 3.38 1.84
C TYR A 106 -12.46 3.69 0.89
N ALA A 107 -13.64 3.17 1.18
CA ALA A 107 -14.83 3.41 0.36
C ALA A 107 -15.18 4.90 0.29
N GLN A 108 -15.03 5.64 1.39
CA GLN A 108 -15.30 7.05 1.41
C GLN A 108 -14.35 7.83 0.51
N ILE A 109 -13.07 7.47 0.55
CA ILE A 109 -12.05 8.13 -0.27
C ILE A 109 -12.24 7.75 -1.74
N GLN A 110 -12.55 6.49 -2.01
CA GLN A 110 -12.82 6.02 -3.36
C GLN A 110 -14.02 6.75 -3.97
N ALA A 111 -15.09 6.92 -3.21
CA ALA A 111 -16.29 7.63 -3.67
C ALA A 111 -15.99 9.10 -3.94
N ARG A 112 -15.18 9.73 -3.09
CA ARG A 112 -14.78 11.13 -3.27
C ARG A 112 -14.02 11.33 -4.56
N ASN A 113 -13.11 10.41 -4.87
CA ASN A 113 -12.33 10.48 -6.10
C ASN A 113 -13.19 10.29 -7.34
N GLN A 114 -14.25 9.48 -7.24
CA GLN A 114 -15.15 9.22 -8.36
C GLN A 114 -16.16 10.33 -8.61
N THR A 115 -16.41 11.18 -7.61
CA THR A 115 -17.41 12.23 -7.70
C THR A 115 -16.81 13.60 -7.90
N ASP A 116 -15.58 13.67 -8.38
CA ASP A 116 -14.93 14.93 -8.69
C ASP A 116 -15.78 15.70 -9.71
N PRO A 117 -16.20 16.92 -9.37
CA PRO A 117 -17.08 17.70 -10.27
C PRO A 117 -16.42 18.12 -11.58
N ASP A 118 -15.10 18.02 -11.67
CA ASP A 118 -14.37 18.38 -12.88
C ASP A 118 -14.28 17.22 -13.87
N VAL A 119 -14.86 16.11 -13.53
CA VAL A 119 -14.85 14.91 -14.38
C VAL A 119 -16.13 14.87 -15.21
#